data_f404af3dda3eede05ceab66f09b62fd1
#
_entry.id   f404af3dda3eede05ceab66f09b62fd1
#
_cell.length_a   1.000
_cell.length_b   1.000
_cell.length_c   1.000
_cell.angle_alpha   90.00
_cell.angle_beta   90.00
_cell.angle_gamma   90.00
#
_symmetry.space_group_name_H-M   'P 1'
#
loop_
_entity.id
_entity.type
_entity.pdbx_description
1 polymer ?
#
loop_
_entity_poly.entity_id
_entity_poly.type
_entity_poly.pdbx_seq_one_letter_code
_entity_poly.pdbx_strand_id
1 'polypeptide(L)'
;MKKVVVLLHGFGEDSTIWNDYASVLAKEYTVILPEYARLSHLKTMEDYANFVHETIVAQGVEKCAVIGHSMGGYVALAFAEKYPQMLSGFGLFHSTCFADSEEKKEARNKIIESIKRSGSEVFIRASTPTLYAEEFVKMHAFIIAKHIEYASEFPPEALISGMQAIRDRPDRRSVLKALRCPVMFIIGEQDKSISPADSKSQIMMPKFFSSSILDNVAHMGMVEEADHCLAFLERFLLKC
;
A
#
# COMPACT_ATOMS: atom_id res chain seq x y z
N MET A 1 19.15 -15.99 12.16
CA MET A 1 17.91 -15.98 11.37
C MET A 1 17.92 -14.73 10.46
N LYS A 2 17.39 -14.80 9.24
CA LYS A 2 17.21 -13.63 8.39
C LYS A 2 16.21 -12.68 9.03
N LYS A 3 16.42 -11.36 8.87
CA LYS A 3 15.42 -10.35 9.23
C LYS A 3 14.18 -10.54 8.35
N VAL A 4 13.00 -10.16 8.86
CA VAL A 4 11.73 -10.35 8.17
C VAL A 4 11.21 -9.03 7.61
N VAL A 5 10.78 -9.04 6.36
CA VAL A 5 10.05 -7.93 5.73
C VAL A 5 8.68 -8.41 5.26
N VAL A 6 7.67 -7.63 5.56
CA VAL A 6 6.27 -7.83 5.15
C VAL A 6 5.91 -6.74 4.17
N LEU A 7 5.47 -7.11 2.96
CA LEU A 7 5.06 -6.17 1.93
C LEU A 7 3.55 -6.32 1.71
N LEU A 8 2.83 -5.22 1.93
CA LEU A 8 1.37 -5.17 1.85
C LEU A 8 0.95 -4.47 0.56
N HIS A 9 0.11 -5.13 -0.23
CA HIS A 9 -0.39 -4.61 -1.50
C HIS A 9 -1.51 -3.56 -1.30
N GLY A 10 -1.83 -2.81 -2.35
CA GLY A 10 -2.86 -1.80 -2.37
C GLY A 10 -4.26 -2.34 -2.71
N PHE A 11 -5.17 -1.41 -2.98
CA PHE A 11 -6.53 -1.68 -3.43
C PHE A 11 -6.57 -1.97 -4.94
N GLY A 12 -7.27 -3.02 -5.35
CA GLY A 12 -7.30 -3.43 -6.75
C GLY A 12 -5.98 -4.07 -7.22
N GLU A 13 -5.17 -4.51 -6.29
CA GLU A 13 -3.92 -5.24 -6.46
C GLU A 13 -3.96 -6.51 -5.61
N ASP A 14 -3.01 -7.41 -5.80
CA ASP A 14 -2.72 -8.49 -4.89
C ASP A 14 -1.22 -8.58 -4.57
N SER A 15 -0.84 -9.61 -3.84
CA SER A 15 0.54 -9.82 -3.41
C SER A 15 1.54 -9.93 -4.55
N THR A 16 1.12 -10.26 -5.77
CA THR A 16 2.00 -10.43 -6.94
C THR A 16 2.66 -9.14 -7.39
N ILE A 17 2.11 -7.96 -7.02
CA ILE A 17 2.73 -6.66 -7.30
C ILE A 17 4.15 -6.56 -6.70
N TRP A 18 4.44 -7.37 -5.69
CA TRP A 18 5.71 -7.41 -5.00
C TRP A 18 6.66 -8.54 -5.43
N ASN A 19 6.29 -9.37 -6.43
CA ASN A 19 7.07 -10.56 -6.81
C ASN A 19 8.52 -10.24 -7.20
N ASP A 20 8.74 -9.20 -7.98
CA ASP A 20 10.08 -8.79 -8.40
C ASP A 20 10.92 -8.34 -7.20
N TYR A 21 10.31 -7.56 -6.30
CA TYR A 21 10.92 -7.14 -5.04
C TYR A 21 11.23 -8.33 -4.14
N ALA A 22 10.27 -9.21 -3.97
CA ALA A 22 10.44 -10.41 -3.15
C ALA A 22 11.57 -11.30 -3.66
N SER A 23 11.70 -11.46 -4.97
CA SER A 23 12.77 -12.27 -5.58
C SER A 23 14.17 -11.75 -5.26
N VAL A 24 14.34 -10.43 -5.21
CA VAL A 24 15.61 -9.80 -4.85
C VAL A 24 15.84 -9.84 -3.34
N LEU A 25 14.84 -9.41 -2.56
CA LEU A 25 14.94 -9.32 -1.11
C LEU A 25 15.10 -10.69 -0.43
N ALA A 26 14.57 -11.77 -1.02
CA ALA A 26 14.68 -13.12 -0.46
C ALA A 26 16.12 -13.64 -0.33
N LYS A 27 17.09 -12.99 -0.99
CA LYS A 27 18.53 -13.30 -0.84
C LYS A 27 18.98 -13.03 0.60
N GLU A 28 18.53 -11.94 1.22
CA GLU A 28 18.99 -11.45 2.53
C GLU A 28 17.89 -11.48 3.62
N TYR A 29 16.62 -11.47 3.24
CA TYR A 29 15.47 -11.36 4.14
C TYR A 29 14.54 -12.56 4.01
N THR A 30 13.74 -12.81 5.04
CA THR A 30 12.51 -13.60 4.90
C THR A 30 11.41 -12.64 4.46
N VAL A 31 10.83 -12.88 3.29
CA VAL A 31 9.79 -11.99 2.71
C VAL A 31 8.42 -12.64 2.92
N ILE A 32 7.48 -11.88 3.49
CA ILE A 32 6.09 -12.32 3.67
C ILE A 32 5.20 -11.37 2.86
N LEU A 33 4.35 -11.96 2.03
CA LEU A 33 3.40 -11.27 1.17
C LEU A 33 1.98 -11.68 1.55
N PRO A 34 1.35 -11.05 2.55
CA PRO A 34 -0.04 -11.35 2.91
C PRO A 34 -0.99 -11.08 1.74
N GLU A 35 -1.84 -12.07 1.42
CA GLU A 35 -2.79 -12.00 0.32
C GLU A 35 -4.22 -11.82 0.84
N TYR A 36 -4.80 -10.66 0.58
CA TYR A 36 -6.15 -10.31 1.04
C TYR A 36 -7.04 -9.69 -0.05
N ALA A 37 -6.58 -9.63 -1.30
CA ALA A 37 -7.29 -8.96 -2.40
C ALA A 37 -8.70 -9.50 -2.65
N ARG A 38 -8.90 -10.80 -2.41
CA ARG A 38 -10.17 -11.50 -2.70
C ARG A 38 -11.03 -11.73 -1.45
N LEU A 39 -10.63 -11.18 -0.30
CA LEU A 39 -11.31 -11.39 0.99
C LEU A 39 -12.41 -10.35 1.21
N SER A 40 -13.67 -10.75 0.99
CA SER A 40 -14.82 -9.85 1.15
C SER A 40 -15.34 -9.72 2.58
N HIS A 41 -14.85 -10.54 3.52
CA HIS A 41 -15.27 -10.50 4.93
C HIS A 41 -14.49 -9.49 5.79
N LEU A 42 -13.36 -8.97 5.31
CA LEU A 42 -12.59 -7.91 5.99
C LEU A 42 -13.26 -6.56 5.71
N LYS A 43 -13.76 -5.90 6.75
CA LYS A 43 -14.60 -4.69 6.62
C LYS A 43 -13.92 -3.40 7.09
N THR A 44 -12.88 -3.51 7.90
CA THR A 44 -12.15 -2.38 8.50
C THR A 44 -10.65 -2.55 8.31
N MET A 45 -9.88 -1.47 8.39
CA MET A 45 -8.41 -1.56 8.35
C MET A 45 -7.86 -2.40 9.51
N GLU A 46 -8.59 -2.48 10.62
CA GLU A 46 -8.31 -3.32 11.78
C GLU A 46 -8.48 -4.82 11.46
N ASP A 47 -9.48 -5.17 10.65
CA ASP A 47 -9.67 -6.57 10.19
C ASP A 47 -8.51 -7.01 9.30
N TYR A 48 -8.11 -6.15 8.35
CA TYR A 48 -6.92 -6.39 7.51
C TYR A 48 -5.64 -6.49 8.35
N ALA A 49 -5.46 -5.61 9.34
CA ALA A 49 -4.31 -5.66 10.24
C ALA A 49 -4.27 -6.93 11.08
N ASN A 50 -5.42 -7.43 11.54
CA ASN A 50 -5.51 -8.71 12.26
C ASN A 50 -5.15 -9.89 11.34
N PHE A 51 -5.67 -9.92 10.12
CA PHE A 51 -5.30 -10.93 9.12
C PHE A 51 -3.79 -10.95 8.85
N VAL A 52 -3.18 -9.77 8.67
CA VAL A 52 -1.72 -9.64 8.50
C VAL A 52 -0.99 -10.17 9.75
N HIS A 53 -1.43 -9.81 10.94
CA HIS A 53 -0.84 -10.31 12.19
C HIS A 53 -0.90 -11.83 12.29
N GLU A 54 -2.06 -12.43 12.03
CA GLU A 54 -2.23 -13.89 12.04
C GLU A 54 -1.31 -14.57 11.03
N THR A 55 -1.19 -14.00 9.82
CA THR A 55 -0.29 -14.50 8.78
C THR A 55 1.18 -14.49 9.22
N ILE A 56 1.61 -13.44 9.93
CA ILE A 56 2.98 -13.29 10.42
C ILE A 56 3.26 -14.26 11.58
N VAL A 57 2.35 -14.32 12.55
CA VAL A 57 2.50 -15.17 13.74
C VAL A 57 2.47 -16.66 13.40
N ALA A 58 1.64 -17.05 12.42
CA ALA A 58 1.61 -18.44 11.92
C ALA A 58 2.96 -18.91 11.35
N GLN A 59 3.84 -17.98 10.97
CA GLN A 59 5.21 -18.27 10.51
C GLN A 59 6.26 -18.15 11.63
N GLY A 60 5.83 -17.99 12.88
CA GLY A 60 6.72 -17.89 14.05
C GLY A 60 7.52 -16.59 14.13
N VAL A 61 7.05 -15.52 13.48
CA VAL A 61 7.75 -14.24 13.41
C VAL A 61 7.30 -13.32 14.54
N GLU A 62 8.27 -12.86 15.34
CA GLU A 62 8.05 -11.93 16.46
C GLU A 62 8.32 -10.47 16.10
N LYS A 63 9.24 -10.22 15.13
CA LYS A 63 9.61 -8.88 14.67
C LYS A 63 9.78 -8.83 13.15
N CYS A 64 9.29 -7.76 12.54
CA CYS A 64 9.40 -7.54 11.09
C CYS A 64 9.39 -6.04 10.74
N ALA A 65 9.94 -5.72 9.56
CA ALA A 65 9.66 -4.46 8.90
C ALA A 65 8.36 -4.60 8.10
N VAL A 66 7.42 -3.66 8.25
CA VAL A 66 6.13 -3.67 7.54
C VAL A 66 6.06 -2.49 6.59
N ILE A 67 5.97 -2.77 5.29
CA ILE A 67 5.90 -1.78 4.22
C ILE A 67 4.58 -1.93 3.49
N GLY A 68 3.80 -0.87 3.39
CA GLY A 68 2.49 -0.91 2.74
C GLY A 68 2.36 0.08 1.59
N HIS A 69 1.94 -0.43 0.42
CA HIS A 69 1.57 0.38 -0.72
C HIS A 69 0.11 0.84 -0.60
N SER A 70 -0.16 2.13 -0.80
CA SER A 70 -1.52 2.66 -0.87
C SER A 70 -2.42 2.20 0.29
N MET A 71 -3.49 1.44 0.03
CA MET A 71 -4.32 0.80 1.06
C MET A 71 -3.48 -0.06 2.02
N GLY A 72 -2.46 -0.78 1.52
CA GLY A 72 -1.54 -1.54 2.36
C GLY A 72 -0.83 -0.68 3.41
N GLY A 73 -0.59 0.60 3.13
CA GLY A 73 -0.08 1.57 4.10
C GLY A 73 -1.09 1.90 5.20
N TYR A 74 -2.39 1.93 4.88
CA TYR A 74 -3.46 2.10 5.89
C TYR A 74 -3.55 0.86 6.79
N VAL A 75 -3.42 -0.32 6.19
CA VAL A 75 -3.34 -1.60 6.93
C VAL A 75 -2.10 -1.63 7.82
N ALA A 76 -0.94 -1.20 7.31
CA ALA A 76 0.30 -1.10 8.08
C ALA A 76 0.16 -0.14 9.27
N LEU A 77 -0.53 0.99 9.12
CA LEU A 77 -0.81 1.92 10.21
C LEU A 77 -1.73 1.30 11.28
N ALA A 78 -2.78 0.57 10.87
CA ALA A 78 -3.64 -0.15 11.81
C ALA A 78 -2.88 -1.27 12.53
N PHE A 79 -1.98 -1.97 11.82
CA PHE A 79 -1.06 -2.94 12.41
C PHE A 79 -0.11 -2.29 13.42
N ALA A 80 0.48 -1.15 13.07
CA ALA A 80 1.39 -0.41 13.94
C ALA A 80 0.71 0.11 15.22
N GLU A 81 -0.56 0.50 15.13
CA GLU A 81 -1.36 0.90 16.28
C GLU A 81 -1.59 -0.25 17.26
N LYS A 82 -1.88 -1.43 16.73
CA LYS A 82 -2.27 -2.60 17.52
C LYS A 82 -1.10 -3.46 17.99
N TYR A 83 -0.06 -3.56 17.17
CA TYR A 83 1.10 -4.45 17.39
C TYR A 83 2.44 -3.72 17.30
N PRO A 84 2.63 -2.55 17.96
CA PRO A 84 3.84 -1.73 17.81
C PRO A 84 5.12 -2.45 18.20
N GLN A 85 5.03 -3.43 19.12
CA GLN A 85 6.18 -4.23 19.59
C GLN A 85 6.77 -5.15 18.52
N MET A 86 6.00 -5.48 17.48
CA MET A 86 6.45 -6.33 16.38
C MET A 86 7.24 -5.56 15.31
N LEU A 87 7.27 -4.23 15.36
CA LEU A 87 7.91 -3.43 14.32
C LEU A 87 9.42 -3.30 14.55
N SER A 88 10.22 -3.72 13.56
CA SER A 88 11.63 -3.34 13.41
C SER A 88 11.82 -2.18 12.42
N GLY A 89 10.86 -1.97 11.50
CA GLY A 89 10.80 -0.89 10.55
C GLY A 89 9.38 -0.70 10.03
N PHE A 90 9.09 0.48 9.49
CA PHE A 90 7.76 0.83 8.98
C PHE A 90 7.87 1.62 7.67
N GLY A 91 7.01 1.37 6.68
CA GLY A 91 7.06 2.11 5.43
C GLY A 91 5.70 2.44 4.84
N LEU A 92 5.55 3.68 4.40
CA LEU A 92 4.45 4.16 3.57
C LEU A 92 4.95 4.34 2.14
N PHE A 93 4.48 3.49 1.26
CA PHE A 93 4.78 3.49 -0.16
C PHE A 93 3.55 4.04 -0.89
N HIS A 94 3.62 5.27 -1.41
CA HIS A 94 2.47 6.01 -1.98
C HIS A 94 1.23 5.95 -1.09
N SER A 95 1.38 6.30 0.19
CA SER A 95 0.31 6.18 1.18
C SER A 95 0.34 7.33 2.19
N THR A 96 -0.69 7.42 3.03
CA THR A 96 -0.85 8.52 3.97
C THR A 96 -1.45 8.06 5.30
N CYS A 97 -1.15 8.80 6.38
CA CYS A 97 -1.72 8.55 7.71
C CYS A 97 -3.04 9.30 7.97
N PHE A 98 -3.51 10.11 7.02
CA PHE A 98 -4.73 10.91 7.18
C PHE A 98 -5.99 10.10 6.90
N ALA A 99 -7.09 10.44 7.59
CA ALA A 99 -8.42 10.01 7.20
C ALA A 99 -8.85 10.67 5.87
N ASP A 100 -9.84 10.09 5.20
CA ASP A 100 -10.49 10.78 4.08
C ASP A 100 -11.30 11.98 4.57
N SER A 101 -11.28 13.09 3.82
CA SER A 101 -12.23 14.18 3.98
C SER A 101 -13.64 13.73 3.61
N GLU A 102 -14.66 14.47 4.02
CA GLU A 102 -16.05 14.16 3.65
C GLU A 102 -16.25 14.11 2.13
N GLU A 103 -15.57 14.98 1.38
CA GLU A 103 -15.57 14.97 -0.08
C GLU A 103 -14.98 13.66 -0.64
N LYS A 104 -13.84 13.21 -0.08
CA LYS A 104 -13.21 11.94 -0.48
C LYS A 104 -14.11 10.75 -0.11
N LYS A 105 -14.76 10.76 1.05
CA LYS A 105 -15.72 9.71 1.45
C LYS A 105 -16.90 9.63 0.48
N GLU A 106 -17.42 10.77 0.06
CA GLU A 106 -18.50 10.81 -0.93
C GLU A 106 -18.05 10.27 -2.29
N ALA A 107 -16.83 10.60 -2.73
CA ALA A 107 -16.25 10.00 -3.92
C ALA A 107 -16.12 8.47 -3.80
N ARG A 108 -15.72 7.93 -2.61
CA ARG A 108 -15.68 6.49 -2.34
C ARG A 108 -17.07 5.85 -2.42
N ASN A 109 -18.11 6.51 -1.91
CA ASN A 109 -19.50 6.05 -2.04
C ASN A 109 -19.91 5.89 -3.52
N LYS A 110 -19.56 6.87 -4.37
CA LYS A 110 -19.84 6.79 -5.82
C LYS A 110 -19.12 5.63 -6.49
N ILE A 111 -17.88 5.36 -6.09
CA ILE A 111 -17.12 4.20 -6.57
C ILE A 111 -17.81 2.90 -6.16
N ILE A 112 -18.20 2.76 -4.89
CA ILE A 112 -18.92 1.58 -4.38
C ILE A 112 -20.21 1.35 -5.19
N GLU A 113 -21.01 2.38 -5.40
CA GLU A 113 -22.25 2.27 -6.20
C GLU A 113 -21.96 1.95 -7.68
N SER A 114 -20.85 2.45 -8.23
CA SER A 114 -20.42 2.11 -9.59
C SER A 114 -20.05 0.63 -9.71
N ILE A 115 -19.28 0.08 -8.75
CA ILE A 115 -18.91 -1.34 -8.72
C ILE A 115 -20.15 -2.21 -8.57
N LYS A 116 -21.08 -1.87 -7.69
CA LYS A 116 -22.36 -2.59 -7.52
C LYS A 116 -23.16 -2.66 -8.81
N ARG A 117 -23.23 -1.56 -9.55
CA ARG A 117 -24.03 -1.43 -10.77
C ARG A 117 -23.39 -2.07 -11.99
N SER A 118 -22.08 -1.91 -12.15
CA SER A 118 -21.38 -2.17 -13.41
C SER A 118 -20.28 -3.26 -13.30
N GLY A 119 -20.07 -3.79 -12.09
CA GLY A 119 -19.03 -4.82 -11.84
C GLY A 119 -17.61 -4.24 -11.70
N SER A 120 -16.68 -5.14 -11.37
CA SER A 120 -15.27 -4.82 -11.15
C SER A 120 -14.59 -4.31 -12.42
N GLU A 121 -14.81 -4.99 -13.55
CA GLU A 121 -14.13 -4.72 -14.82
C GLU A 121 -14.30 -3.26 -15.27
N VAL A 122 -15.53 -2.75 -15.26
CA VAL A 122 -15.81 -1.37 -15.70
C VAL A 122 -15.08 -0.35 -14.84
N PHE A 123 -15.08 -0.57 -13.52
CA PHE A 123 -14.36 0.29 -12.59
C PHE A 123 -12.83 0.22 -12.81
N ILE A 124 -12.27 -0.98 -12.89
CA ILE A 124 -10.83 -1.20 -13.05
C ILE A 124 -10.33 -0.61 -14.37
N ARG A 125 -11.04 -0.83 -15.49
CA ARG A 125 -10.67 -0.25 -16.78
C ARG A 125 -10.60 1.27 -16.75
N ALA A 126 -11.51 1.90 -16.01
CA ALA A 126 -11.54 3.36 -15.89
C ALA A 126 -10.49 3.91 -14.93
N SER A 127 -10.21 3.22 -13.83
CA SER A 127 -9.36 3.72 -12.76
C SER A 127 -7.88 3.38 -12.92
N THR A 128 -7.53 2.18 -13.41
CA THR A 128 -6.14 1.73 -13.48
C THR A 128 -5.21 2.68 -14.23
N PRO A 129 -5.56 3.24 -15.41
CA PRO A 129 -4.67 4.17 -16.10
C PRO A 129 -4.35 5.43 -15.27
N THR A 130 -5.27 5.84 -14.38
CA THR A 130 -5.07 7.04 -13.55
C THR A 130 -4.09 6.84 -12.40
N LEU A 131 -3.70 5.60 -12.12
CA LEU A 131 -2.70 5.25 -11.12
C LEU A 131 -1.26 5.52 -11.60
N TYR A 132 -1.07 5.68 -12.89
CA TYR A 132 0.24 5.86 -13.52
C TYR A 132 0.44 7.27 -14.02
N ALA A 133 1.69 7.71 -14.13
CA ALA A 133 2.04 8.95 -14.79
C ALA A 133 1.66 8.91 -16.29
N GLU A 134 1.20 10.05 -16.83
CA GLU A 134 0.68 10.11 -18.19
C GLU A 134 1.70 9.66 -19.24
N GLU A 135 2.96 10.02 -19.07
CA GLU A 135 4.03 9.58 -19.96
C GLU A 135 4.29 8.07 -19.86
N PHE A 136 4.20 7.51 -18.64
CA PHE A 136 4.34 6.07 -18.45
C PHE A 136 3.21 5.31 -19.18
N VAL A 137 1.98 5.78 -19.07
CA VAL A 137 0.82 5.17 -19.77
C VAL A 137 1.04 5.16 -21.28
N LYS A 138 1.55 6.26 -21.86
CA LYS A 138 1.82 6.36 -23.31
C LYS A 138 2.90 5.38 -23.76
N MET A 139 3.96 5.23 -22.97
CA MET A 139 5.12 4.42 -23.32
C MET A 139 4.94 2.94 -23.01
N HIS A 140 4.12 2.60 -22.03
CA HIS A 140 4.00 1.26 -21.46
C HIS A 140 2.56 0.72 -21.48
N ALA A 141 1.82 0.98 -22.58
CA ALA A 141 0.42 0.57 -22.74
C ALA A 141 0.18 -0.94 -22.47
N PHE A 142 1.17 -1.79 -22.77
CA PHE A 142 1.08 -3.23 -22.50
C PHE A 142 1.07 -3.55 -20.99
N ILE A 143 1.86 -2.84 -20.19
CA ILE A 143 1.88 -3.01 -18.72
C ILE A 143 0.52 -2.62 -18.14
N ILE A 144 -0.02 -1.48 -18.60
CA ILE A 144 -1.35 -1.01 -18.17
C ILE A 144 -2.45 -2.02 -18.54
N ALA A 145 -2.41 -2.54 -19.79
CA ALA A 145 -3.39 -3.53 -20.25
C ALA A 145 -3.35 -4.81 -19.42
N LYS A 146 -2.16 -5.31 -19.08
CA LYS A 146 -1.99 -6.48 -18.19
C LYS A 146 -2.52 -6.21 -16.78
N HIS A 147 -2.24 -5.03 -16.22
CA HIS A 147 -2.78 -4.68 -14.90
C HIS A 147 -4.31 -4.63 -14.92
N ILE A 148 -4.92 -4.03 -15.97
CA ILE A 148 -6.38 -4.00 -16.14
C ILE A 148 -6.94 -5.42 -16.26
N GLU A 149 -6.39 -6.26 -17.12
CA GLU A 149 -6.83 -7.64 -17.32
C GLU A 149 -6.86 -8.40 -16.00
N TYR A 150 -5.75 -8.38 -15.29
CA TYR A 150 -5.58 -9.06 -14.02
C TYR A 150 -6.52 -8.53 -12.92
N ALA A 151 -6.56 -7.20 -12.72
CA ALA A 151 -7.36 -6.59 -11.66
C ALA A 151 -8.87 -6.66 -11.93
N SER A 152 -9.30 -6.81 -13.19
CA SER A 152 -10.71 -6.98 -13.57
C SER A 152 -11.31 -8.28 -13.05
N GLU A 153 -10.49 -9.26 -12.66
CA GLU A 153 -10.93 -10.55 -12.11
C GLU A 153 -11.23 -10.52 -10.61
N PHE A 154 -10.95 -9.41 -9.91
CA PHE A 154 -11.26 -9.34 -8.49
C PHE A 154 -12.77 -9.34 -8.22
N PRO A 155 -13.22 -10.12 -7.21
CA PRO A 155 -14.63 -10.15 -6.84
C PRO A 155 -15.16 -8.76 -6.49
N PRO A 156 -16.31 -8.34 -7.03
CA PRO A 156 -16.90 -7.04 -6.70
C PRO A 156 -17.07 -6.81 -5.20
N GLU A 157 -17.45 -7.87 -4.46
CA GLU A 157 -17.66 -7.82 -3.02
C GLU A 157 -16.38 -7.53 -2.26
N ALA A 158 -15.23 -8.05 -2.72
CA ALA A 158 -13.94 -7.78 -2.12
C ALA A 158 -13.51 -6.32 -2.38
N LEU A 159 -13.68 -5.83 -3.61
CA LEU A 159 -13.42 -4.42 -3.93
C LEU A 159 -14.34 -3.49 -3.13
N ILE A 160 -15.63 -3.81 -2.99
CA ILE A 160 -16.56 -3.00 -2.18
C ILE A 160 -16.11 -2.98 -0.72
N SER A 161 -15.74 -4.13 -0.15
CA SER A 161 -15.24 -4.20 1.23
C SER A 161 -13.97 -3.36 1.44
N GLY A 162 -13.00 -3.50 0.55
CA GLY A 162 -11.77 -2.70 0.59
C GLY A 162 -12.06 -1.20 0.48
N MET A 163 -12.95 -0.79 -0.42
CA MET A 163 -13.32 0.62 -0.59
C MET A 163 -14.05 1.19 0.63
N GLN A 164 -14.91 0.39 1.28
CA GLN A 164 -15.55 0.77 2.55
C GLN A 164 -14.51 0.95 3.66
N ALA A 165 -13.59 0.00 3.81
CA ALA A 165 -12.51 0.09 4.80
C ALA A 165 -11.62 1.33 4.56
N ILE A 166 -11.30 1.67 3.29
CA ILE A 166 -10.57 2.89 2.94
C ILE A 166 -11.37 4.13 3.35
N ARG A 167 -12.66 4.21 2.99
CA ARG A 167 -13.54 5.35 3.30
C ARG A 167 -13.63 5.63 4.79
N ASP A 168 -13.76 4.58 5.58
CA ASP A 168 -14.09 4.68 7.00
C ASP A 168 -12.85 4.67 7.91
N ARG A 169 -11.63 4.61 7.33
CA ARG A 169 -10.40 4.59 8.12
C ARG A 169 -10.25 5.85 8.97
N PRO A 170 -9.84 5.72 10.23
CA PRO A 170 -9.54 6.86 11.09
C PRO A 170 -8.22 7.54 10.71
N ASP A 171 -8.05 8.76 11.20
CA ASP A 171 -6.78 9.47 11.17
C ASP A 171 -5.77 8.80 12.12
N ARG A 172 -4.58 8.47 11.58
CA ARG A 172 -3.52 7.78 12.33
C ARG A 172 -2.22 8.61 12.43
N ARG A 173 -2.33 9.93 12.41
CA ARG A 173 -1.17 10.81 12.63
C ARG A 173 -0.51 10.56 14.00
N SER A 174 -1.31 10.27 15.02
CA SER A 174 -0.81 9.93 16.36
C SER A 174 0.02 8.65 16.36
N VAL A 175 -0.41 7.64 15.61
CA VAL A 175 0.31 6.38 15.45
C VAL A 175 1.66 6.63 14.78
N LEU A 176 1.67 7.34 13.64
CA LEU A 176 2.89 7.65 12.90
C LEU A 176 3.91 8.42 13.75
N LYS A 177 3.45 9.40 14.55
CA LYS A 177 4.28 10.17 15.49
C LYS A 177 4.86 9.31 16.64
N ALA A 178 4.12 8.27 17.05
CA ALA A 178 4.51 7.41 18.17
C ALA A 178 5.50 6.31 17.78
N LEU A 179 5.75 6.09 16.48
CA LEU A 179 6.66 5.06 16.01
C LEU A 179 8.08 5.27 16.56
N ARG A 180 8.68 4.19 17.04
CA ARG A 180 10.05 4.18 17.59
C ARG A 180 11.06 3.47 16.69
N CYS A 181 10.60 2.79 15.65
CA CYS A 181 11.42 2.18 14.61
C CYS A 181 11.74 3.19 13.49
N PRO A 182 12.71 2.90 12.61
CA PRO A 182 12.89 3.64 11.37
C PRO A 182 11.62 3.65 10.51
N VAL A 183 11.35 4.80 9.86
CA VAL A 183 10.17 4.99 8.98
C VAL A 183 10.64 5.37 7.58
N MET A 184 10.02 4.77 6.57
CA MET A 184 10.28 5.04 5.15
C MET A 184 9.05 5.67 4.48
N PHE A 185 9.32 6.62 3.58
CA PHE A 185 8.32 7.19 2.68
C PHE A 185 8.82 7.13 1.24
N ILE A 186 7.99 6.60 0.33
CA ILE A 186 8.16 6.75 -1.12
C ILE A 186 6.92 7.51 -1.63
N ILE A 187 7.17 8.58 -2.37
CA ILE A 187 6.15 9.56 -2.78
C ILE A 187 6.34 9.88 -4.26
N GLY A 188 5.27 9.79 -5.05
CA GLY A 188 5.23 10.24 -6.43
C GLY A 188 4.67 11.66 -6.54
N GLU A 189 5.35 12.55 -7.25
CA GLU A 189 4.90 13.92 -7.44
C GLU A 189 3.66 14.03 -8.34
N GLN A 190 3.41 13.01 -9.16
CA GLN A 190 2.26 12.95 -10.06
C GLN A 190 1.12 12.08 -9.51
N ASP A 191 1.20 11.65 -8.24
CA ASP A 191 0.19 10.81 -7.61
C ASP A 191 -1.16 11.56 -7.47
N LYS A 192 -2.17 11.06 -8.21
CA LYS A 192 -3.55 11.58 -8.18
C LYS A 192 -4.42 10.89 -7.13
N SER A 193 -3.98 9.74 -6.59
CA SER A 193 -4.71 8.97 -5.59
C SER A 193 -4.41 9.46 -4.17
N ILE A 194 -3.14 9.73 -3.90
CA ILE A 194 -2.65 10.28 -2.64
C ILE A 194 -1.98 11.62 -2.93
N SER A 195 -2.55 12.70 -2.42
CA SER A 195 -2.00 14.04 -2.63
C SER A 195 -0.51 14.09 -2.23
N PRO A 196 0.39 14.51 -3.15
CA PRO A 196 1.80 14.70 -2.80
C PRO A 196 2.00 15.68 -1.64
N ALA A 197 1.14 16.69 -1.52
CA ALA A 197 1.18 17.65 -0.40
C ALA A 197 0.88 16.94 0.94
N ASP A 198 -0.16 16.08 0.99
CA ASP A 198 -0.46 15.29 2.18
C ASP A 198 0.70 14.35 2.51
N SER A 199 1.20 13.62 1.50
CA SER A 199 2.33 12.68 1.67
C SER A 199 3.59 13.37 2.20
N LYS A 200 3.93 14.54 1.69
CA LYS A 200 5.10 15.32 2.16
C LYS A 200 4.90 15.86 3.58
N SER A 201 3.69 16.29 3.94
CA SER A 201 3.39 16.87 5.25
C SER A 201 3.58 15.89 6.40
N GLN A 202 3.54 14.57 6.13
CA GLN A 202 3.71 13.54 7.15
C GLN A 202 5.16 13.08 7.37
N ILE A 203 6.10 13.40 6.45
CA ILE A 203 7.50 12.92 6.50
C ILE A 203 8.17 13.23 7.83
N MET A 204 7.95 14.43 8.36
CA MET A 204 8.58 14.91 9.61
C MET A 204 7.85 14.48 10.88
N MET A 205 6.79 13.68 10.79
CA MET A 205 6.02 13.25 11.96
C MET A 205 6.75 12.20 12.81
N PRO A 206 7.37 11.13 12.24
CA PRO A 206 8.14 10.18 13.02
C PRO A 206 9.54 10.74 13.38
N LYS A 207 10.11 10.23 14.45
CA LYS A 207 11.44 10.66 14.94
C LYS A 207 12.59 10.26 14.01
N PHE A 208 12.49 9.08 13.40
CA PHE A 208 13.52 8.52 12.50
C PHE A 208 12.90 8.21 11.16
N PHE A 209 13.28 8.93 10.13
CA PHE A 209 12.70 8.75 8.81
C PHE A 209 13.73 8.79 7.68
N SER A 210 13.33 8.23 6.56
CA SER A 210 13.97 8.35 5.25
C SER A 210 12.88 8.55 4.21
N SER A 211 13.08 9.41 3.23
CA SER A 211 12.11 9.66 2.17
C SER A 211 12.75 9.66 0.80
N SER A 212 12.02 9.17 -0.20
CA SER A 212 12.31 9.32 -1.61
C SER A 212 11.10 9.96 -2.28
N ILE A 213 11.32 11.08 -2.97
CA ILE A 213 10.31 11.81 -3.71
C ILE A 213 10.68 11.70 -5.19
N LEU A 214 9.74 11.25 -6.01
CA LEU A 214 9.96 10.86 -7.40
C LEU A 214 9.18 11.78 -8.34
N ASP A 215 9.89 12.62 -9.09
CA ASP A 215 9.29 13.72 -9.87
C ASP A 215 8.33 13.25 -10.97
N ASN A 216 8.68 12.17 -11.68
CA ASN A 216 7.94 11.67 -12.85
C ASN A 216 7.12 10.41 -12.57
N VAL A 217 6.79 10.17 -11.32
CA VAL A 217 6.08 8.97 -10.83
C VAL A 217 4.73 9.37 -10.27
N ALA A 218 3.71 8.58 -10.59
CA ALA A 218 2.40 8.72 -9.99
C ALA A 218 2.23 7.77 -8.78
N HIS A 219 1.26 6.86 -8.82
CA HIS A 219 0.90 6.01 -7.69
C HIS A 219 1.60 4.65 -7.67
N MET A 220 2.18 4.24 -8.81
CA MET A 220 2.71 2.88 -9.01
C MET A 220 4.24 2.87 -9.09
N GLY A 221 4.91 3.55 -8.18
CA GLY A 221 6.36 3.69 -8.20
C GLY A 221 7.14 2.37 -8.23
N MET A 222 6.55 1.27 -7.69
CA MET A 222 7.14 -0.06 -7.76
C MET A 222 7.16 -0.62 -9.20
N VAL A 223 6.41 0.00 -10.12
CA VAL A 223 6.36 -0.35 -11.54
C VAL A 223 7.00 0.76 -12.38
N GLU A 224 6.72 2.02 -12.08
CA GLU A 224 7.16 3.19 -12.85
C GLU A 224 8.66 3.46 -12.71
N GLU A 225 9.21 3.27 -11.50
CA GLU A 225 10.63 3.47 -11.14
C GLU A 225 11.12 2.32 -10.24
N ALA A 226 10.93 1.07 -10.72
CA ALA A 226 11.12 -0.15 -9.96
C ALA A 226 12.51 -0.26 -9.33
N ASP A 227 13.58 -0.03 -10.11
CA ASP A 227 14.97 -0.16 -9.65
C ASP A 227 15.31 0.87 -8.56
N HIS A 228 14.86 2.12 -8.74
CA HIS A 228 15.08 3.17 -7.75
C HIS A 228 14.35 2.88 -6.45
N CYS A 229 13.09 2.50 -6.53
CA CYS A 229 12.27 2.18 -5.37
C CYS A 229 12.81 0.96 -4.61
N LEU A 230 13.21 -0.09 -5.33
CA LEU A 230 13.82 -1.28 -4.73
C LEU A 230 15.13 -0.95 -4.02
N ALA A 231 16.03 -0.24 -4.68
CA ALA A 231 17.31 0.17 -4.09
C ALA A 231 17.13 1.08 -2.86
N PHE A 232 16.09 1.91 -2.84
CA PHE A 232 15.76 2.72 -1.67
C PHE A 232 15.22 1.86 -0.53
N LEU A 233 14.35 0.89 -0.82
CA LEU A 233 13.83 -0.07 0.15
C LEU A 233 14.96 -0.92 0.76
N GLU A 234 15.89 -1.46 -0.06
CA GLU A 234 17.04 -2.22 0.44
C GLU A 234 17.88 -1.40 1.41
N ARG A 235 18.25 -0.16 1.05
CA ARG A 235 19.00 0.75 1.94
C ARG A 235 18.25 1.06 3.24
N PHE A 236 16.92 1.17 3.17
CA PHE A 236 16.10 1.36 4.36
C PHE A 236 16.12 0.13 5.27
N LEU A 237 15.96 -1.07 4.71
CA LEU A 237 15.92 -2.32 5.47
C LEU A 237 17.23 -2.61 6.22
N LEU A 238 18.37 -2.07 5.80
CA LEU A 238 19.63 -2.15 6.56
C LEU A 238 19.53 -1.48 7.93
N LYS A 239 18.62 -0.52 8.11
CA LYS A 239 18.42 0.24 9.35
C LYS A 239 17.41 -0.42 10.31
N CYS A 240 16.69 -1.48 9.87
CA CYS A 240 15.62 -2.15 10.59
C CYS A 240 16.09 -3.32 11.48
#